data_60a9f5c9dbeb42d3d75fdce9573a23e3
#
_entry.id   60a9f5c9dbeb42d3d75fdce9573a23e3
#
_cell.length_a   1.000
_cell.length_b   1.000
_cell.length_c   1.000
_cell.angle_alpha   90.00
_cell.angle_beta   90.00
_cell.angle_gamma   90.00
#
_symmetry.space_group_name_H-M   'P 1'
#
loop_
_entity.id
_entity.type
_entity.pdbx_description
1 polymer ?
#
loop_
_entity_poly.entity_id
_entity_poly.type
_entity_poly.pdbx_seq_one_letter_code
_entity_poly.pdbx_strand_id
1 'polypeptide(L)'
;MGSGIAEVVARAGQDAVVLETSDELVERGRQRIETSTLRAVERNRLDAKERDAVLGRVSLTTDVQDLADVDLVVEAATEDHDTKVGMFRRLDEVTKPEVILASNTSSIPIADLGAATSRPDKVLGMHFFNPVPVMGLIELVRAISTSDDTMTFGRAYGVVLGKTTVESRDRAGFIVNALLIPYLNGAIRMLEDGFATREDIDTAVHLGLNHPMGPLQLIDLIGLDTHLFISNVLFEEFKEPTYAPPPLLRRMVTSGRLGRKVGRGFYDYEG
;
A
#
# COMPACT_ATOMS: atom_id res chain seq x y z
N MET A 1 -5.36 2.22 -3.75
CA MET A 1 -4.05 1.72 -4.22
C MET A 1 -4.13 1.30 -5.68
N GLY A 2 -5.10 0.50 -6.11
CA GLY A 2 -5.21 -0.04 -7.47
C GLY A 2 -5.09 0.98 -8.59
N SER A 3 -5.82 2.10 -8.52
CA SER A 3 -5.71 3.20 -9.50
C SER A 3 -4.28 3.75 -9.64
N GLY A 4 -3.54 3.86 -8.52
CA GLY A 4 -2.14 4.33 -8.55
C GLY A 4 -1.17 3.29 -9.11
N ILE A 5 -1.45 2.00 -8.91
CA ILE A 5 -0.66 0.90 -9.50
C ILE A 5 -0.90 0.89 -11.02
N ALA A 6 -2.16 0.95 -11.46
CA ALA A 6 -2.50 1.03 -12.88
C ALA A 6 -1.86 2.25 -13.57
N GLU A 7 -1.86 3.41 -12.92
CA GLU A 7 -1.17 4.60 -13.44
C GLU A 7 0.33 4.36 -13.65
N VAL A 8 1.02 3.72 -12.69
CA VAL A 8 2.46 3.45 -12.81
C VAL A 8 2.74 2.42 -13.91
N VAL A 9 1.92 1.39 -14.04
CA VAL A 9 1.99 0.40 -15.13
C VAL A 9 1.84 1.10 -16.49
N ALA A 10 0.82 1.94 -16.64
CA ALA A 10 0.57 2.69 -17.88
C ALA A 10 1.69 3.69 -18.21
N ARG A 11 2.29 4.33 -17.21
CA ARG A 11 3.49 5.19 -17.39
C ARG A 11 4.72 4.41 -17.83
N ALA A 12 4.83 3.15 -17.44
CA ALA A 12 5.88 2.24 -17.92
C ALA A 12 5.65 1.73 -19.35
N GLY A 13 4.59 2.20 -20.03
CA GLY A 13 4.27 1.86 -21.41
C GLY A 13 3.48 0.56 -21.59
N GLN A 14 2.95 0.00 -20.52
CA GLN A 14 2.18 -1.25 -20.52
C GLN A 14 0.68 -0.98 -20.37
N ASP A 15 -0.15 -1.87 -20.90
CA ASP A 15 -1.60 -1.81 -20.71
C ASP A 15 -1.98 -2.31 -19.31
N ALA A 16 -2.98 -1.68 -18.72
CA ALA A 16 -3.49 -2.02 -17.39
C ALA A 16 -5.00 -2.18 -17.42
N VAL A 17 -5.50 -3.32 -16.95
CA VAL A 17 -6.92 -3.56 -16.74
C VAL A 17 -7.21 -3.45 -15.24
N VAL A 18 -8.14 -2.58 -14.86
CA VAL A 18 -8.55 -2.39 -13.47
C VAL A 18 -9.92 -3.00 -13.28
N LEU A 19 -9.99 -4.06 -12.48
CA LEU A 19 -11.24 -4.70 -12.08
C LEU A 19 -11.78 -4.04 -10.81
N GLU A 20 -13.04 -3.63 -10.84
CA GLU A 20 -13.76 -3.08 -9.69
C GLU A 20 -15.09 -3.82 -9.50
N THR A 21 -15.69 -3.69 -8.32
CA THR A 21 -16.91 -4.42 -7.97
C THR A 21 -18.21 -3.74 -8.44
N SER A 22 -18.13 -2.49 -8.93
CA SER A 22 -19.28 -1.75 -9.45
C SER A 22 -18.88 -0.66 -10.42
N ASP A 23 -19.81 -0.23 -11.29
CA ASP A 23 -19.62 0.86 -12.23
C ASP A 23 -19.31 2.20 -11.51
N GLU A 24 -19.86 2.42 -10.31
CA GLU A 24 -19.53 3.59 -9.49
C GLU A 24 -18.05 3.58 -9.09
N LEU A 25 -17.50 2.43 -8.71
CA LEU A 25 -16.09 2.31 -8.35
C LEU A 25 -15.18 2.42 -9.59
N VAL A 26 -15.60 1.89 -10.73
CA VAL A 26 -14.96 2.09 -12.03
C VAL A 26 -14.81 3.58 -12.32
N GLU A 27 -15.90 4.34 -12.23
CA GLU A 27 -15.86 5.79 -12.49
C GLU A 27 -14.99 6.54 -11.47
N ARG A 28 -15.08 6.20 -10.20
CA ARG A 28 -14.18 6.75 -9.15
C ARG A 28 -12.72 6.41 -9.41
N GLY A 29 -12.43 5.21 -9.89
CA GLY A 29 -11.09 4.76 -10.28
C GLY A 29 -10.54 5.62 -11.43
N ARG A 30 -11.35 5.84 -12.48
CA ARG A 30 -11.05 6.71 -13.62
C ARG A 30 -10.69 8.12 -13.17
N GLN A 31 -11.56 8.76 -12.39
CA GLN A 31 -11.38 10.12 -11.89
C GLN A 31 -10.10 10.27 -11.05
N ARG A 32 -9.75 9.24 -10.26
CA ARG A 32 -8.49 9.25 -9.49
C ARG A 32 -7.26 9.25 -10.38
N ILE A 33 -7.24 8.44 -11.45
CA ILE A 33 -6.14 8.38 -12.40
C ILE A 33 -6.03 9.71 -13.17
N GLU A 34 -7.15 10.24 -13.66
CA GLU A 34 -7.20 11.53 -14.37
C GLU A 34 -6.69 12.67 -13.50
N THR A 35 -7.14 12.74 -12.25
CA THR A 35 -6.69 13.76 -11.29
C THR A 35 -5.22 13.62 -10.95
N SER A 36 -4.73 12.39 -10.74
CA SER A 36 -3.34 12.12 -10.41
C SER A 36 -2.40 12.49 -11.56
N THR A 37 -2.75 12.08 -12.78
CA THR A 37 -1.97 12.40 -13.99
C THR A 37 -1.99 13.90 -14.32
N LEU A 38 -3.12 14.59 -14.11
CA LEU A 38 -3.20 16.05 -14.26
C LEU A 38 -2.26 16.76 -13.30
N ARG A 39 -2.30 16.40 -12.02
CA ARG A 39 -1.37 16.95 -11.01
C ARG A 39 0.10 16.65 -11.34
N ALA A 40 0.38 15.52 -11.98
CA ALA A 40 1.73 15.21 -12.41
C ALA A 40 2.19 16.13 -13.55
N VAL A 41 1.32 16.47 -14.49
CA VAL A 41 1.61 17.46 -15.55
C VAL A 41 1.84 18.85 -14.94
N GLU A 42 0.95 19.30 -14.05
CA GLU A 42 1.09 20.60 -13.36
C GLU A 42 2.42 20.73 -12.59
N ARG A 43 2.95 19.61 -12.11
CA ARG A 43 4.23 19.55 -11.36
C ARG A 43 5.44 19.22 -12.24
N ASN A 44 5.30 19.22 -13.57
CA ASN A 44 6.34 18.84 -14.53
C ASN A 44 6.94 17.45 -14.28
N ARG A 45 6.12 16.49 -13.84
CA ARG A 45 6.50 15.09 -13.61
C ARG A 45 5.98 14.14 -14.69
N LEU A 46 5.17 14.64 -15.59
CA LEU A 46 4.61 13.96 -16.74
C LEU A 46 4.40 15.00 -17.85
N ASP A 47 4.75 14.67 -19.10
CA ASP A 47 4.43 15.50 -20.24
C ASP A 47 2.92 15.41 -20.58
N ALA A 48 2.33 16.51 -21.09
CA ALA A 48 0.92 16.53 -21.41
C ALA A 48 0.55 15.52 -22.53
N LYS A 49 1.44 15.29 -23.51
CA LYS A 49 1.22 14.30 -24.56
C LYS A 49 1.37 12.87 -24.04
N GLU A 50 2.30 12.65 -23.12
CA GLU A 50 2.44 11.36 -22.45
C GLU A 50 1.23 11.02 -21.60
N ARG A 51 0.58 12.04 -20.97
CA ARG A 51 -0.64 11.84 -20.19
C ARG A 51 -1.75 11.17 -21.01
N ASP A 52 -1.99 11.62 -22.22
CA ASP A 52 -3.04 11.03 -23.07
C ASP A 52 -2.71 9.56 -23.43
N ALA A 53 -1.44 9.27 -23.68
CA ALA A 53 -0.99 7.90 -23.89
C ALA A 53 -1.14 7.02 -22.64
N VAL A 54 -0.85 7.56 -21.45
CA VAL A 54 -1.05 6.86 -20.15
C VAL A 54 -2.53 6.54 -19.93
N LEU A 55 -3.41 7.53 -20.14
CA LEU A 55 -4.85 7.31 -19.99
C LEU A 55 -5.40 6.29 -20.99
N GLY A 56 -4.89 6.31 -22.23
CA GLY A 56 -5.27 5.35 -23.27
C GLY A 56 -4.87 3.89 -23.01
N ARG A 57 -3.89 3.67 -22.12
CA ARG A 57 -3.44 2.30 -21.72
C ARG A 57 -4.21 1.75 -20.54
N VAL A 58 -5.10 2.51 -19.89
CA VAL A 58 -5.87 2.04 -18.75
C VAL A 58 -7.29 1.75 -19.15
N SER A 59 -7.70 0.50 -19.04
CA SER A 59 -9.08 0.05 -19.13
C SER A 59 -9.61 -0.28 -17.74
N LEU A 60 -10.91 -0.07 -17.52
CA LEU A 60 -11.57 -0.38 -16.26
C LEU A 60 -12.83 -1.22 -16.56
N THR A 61 -13.06 -2.24 -15.75
CA THR A 61 -14.13 -3.20 -15.94
C THR A 61 -14.74 -3.68 -14.63
N THR A 62 -15.93 -4.25 -14.70
CA THR A 62 -16.56 -5.03 -13.62
C THR A 62 -16.60 -6.53 -13.93
N ASP A 63 -16.13 -6.93 -15.13
CA ASP A 63 -16.10 -8.35 -15.53
C ASP A 63 -14.69 -8.94 -15.26
N VAL A 64 -14.66 -9.96 -14.41
CA VAL A 64 -13.43 -10.68 -14.10
C VAL A 64 -12.85 -11.43 -15.30
N GLN A 65 -13.66 -11.76 -16.32
CA GLN A 65 -13.21 -12.43 -17.54
C GLN A 65 -12.25 -11.59 -18.37
N ASP A 66 -12.29 -10.26 -18.23
CA ASP A 66 -11.34 -9.36 -18.87
C ASP A 66 -9.90 -9.53 -18.36
N LEU A 67 -9.71 -10.30 -17.27
CA LEU A 67 -8.39 -10.66 -16.75
C LEU A 67 -7.85 -11.99 -17.30
N ALA A 68 -8.58 -12.69 -18.19
CA ALA A 68 -8.18 -14.01 -18.68
C ALA A 68 -6.84 -14.03 -19.43
N ASP A 69 -6.50 -12.93 -20.10
CA ASP A 69 -5.33 -12.82 -20.98
C ASP A 69 -4.22 -11.91 -20.44
N VAL A 70 -4.27 -11.54 -19.15
CA VAL A 70 -3.21 -10.71 -18.55
C VAL A 70 -1.96 -11.54 -18.23
N ASP A 71 -0.81 -10.87 -18.13
CA ASP A 71 0.49 -11.49 -17.80
C ASP A 71 0.80 -11.45 -16.29
N LEU A 72 0.19 -10.52 -15.55
CA LEU A 72 0.37 -10.32 -14.12
C LEU A 72 -0.92 -9.78 -13.52
N VAL A 73 -1.30 -10.24 -12.34
CA VAL A 73 -2.34 -9.61 -11.52
C VAL A 73 -1.72 -9.03 -10.26
N VAL A 74 -2.08 -7.79 -9.93
CA VAL A 74 -1.76 -7.17 -8.64
C VAL A 74 -3.06 -6.85 -7.90
N GLU A 75 -3.40 -7.68 -6.94
CA GLU A 75 -4.58 -7.50 -6.09
C GLU A 75 -4.33 -6.33 -5.11
N ALA A 76 -5.24 -5.38 -5.05
CA ALA A 76 -5.16 -4.18 -4.20
C ALA A 76 -6.53 -3.78 -3.60
N ALA A 77 -7.39 -4.78 -3.31
CA ALA A 77 -8.70 -4.60 -2.70
C ALA A 77 -8.61 -4.29 -1.20
N THR A 78 -9.76 -4.36 -0.52
CA THR A 78 -9.86 -4.14 0.94
C THR A 78 -8.97 -5.12 1.71
N GLU A 79 -8.41 -4.65 2.84
CA GLU A 79 -7.54 -5.46 3.71
C GLU A 79 -8.40 -6.36 4.61
N ASP A 80 -9.00 -7.38 3.99
CA ASP A 80 -9.84 -8.40 4.61
C ASP A 80 -9.42 -9.77 4.10
N HIS A 81 -9.08 -10.68 5.03
CA HIS A 81 -8.50 -11.98 4.74
C HIS A 81 -9.40 -12.84 3.82
N ASP A 82 -10.66 -12.99 4.20
CA ASP A 82 -11.57 -13.88 3.48
C ASP A 82 -11.91 -13.37 2.09
N THR A 83 -12.04 -12.04 1.97
CA THR A 83 -12.21 -11.36 0.68
C THR A 83 -11.02 -11.64 -0.24
N LYS A 84 -9.79 -11.46 0.24
CA LYS A 84 -8.59 -11.68 -0.58
C LYS A 84 -8.40 -13.15 -0.95
N VAL A 85 -8.62 -14.07 -0.01
CA VAL A 85 -8.60 -15.53 -0.27
C VAL A 85 -9.62 -15.91 -1.36
N GLY A 86 -10.84 -15.37 -1.26
CA GLY A 86 -11.89 -15.58 -2.27
C GLY A 86 -11.50 -15.04 -3.65
N MET A 87 -10.86 -13.84 -3.68
CA MET A 87 -10.35 -13.25 -4.92
C MET A 87 -9.23 -14.09 -5.54
N PHE A 88 -8.26 -14.58 -4.75
CA PHE A 88 -7.17 -15.41 -5.27
C PHE A 88 -7.68 -16.72 -5.87
N ARG A 89 -8.67 -17.38 -5.27
CA ARG A 89 -9.34 -18.54 -5.87
C ARG A 89 -9.97 -18.20 -7.22
N ARG A 90 -10.68 -17.07 -7.29
CA ARG A 90 -11.34 -16.64 -8.52
C ARG A 90 -10.33 -16.25 -9.61
N LEU A 91 -9.25 -15.58 -9.25
CA LEU A 91 -8.17 -15.23 -10.18
C LEU A 91 -7.44 -16.46 -10.71
N ASP A 92 -7.24 -17.48 -9.86
CA ASP A 92 -6.63 -18.76 -10.24
C ASP A 92 -7.48 -19.52 -11.29
N GLU A 93 -8.81 -19.44 -11.18
CA GLU A 93 -9.74 -20.05 -12.15
C GLU A 93 -9.77 -19.32 -13.49
N VAL A 94 -9.65 -17.98 -13.50
CA VAL A 94 -9.86 -17.15 -14.68
C VAL A 94 -8.60 -16.94 -15.48
N THR A 95 -7.45 -16.76 -14.81
CA THR A 95 -6.18 -16.43 -15.48
C THR A 95 -5.42 -17.71 -15.90
N LYS A 96 -4.58 -17.58 -16.93
CA LYS A 96 -3.74 -18.68 -17.41
C LYS A 96 -2.81 -19.22 -16.31
N PRO A 97 -2.44 -20.51 -16.34
CA PRO A 97 -1.63 -21.14 -15.27
C PRO A 97 -0.23 -20.52 -15.09
N GLU A 98 0.32 -19.87 -16.11
CA GLU A 98 1.62 -19.18 -16.06
C GLU A 98 1.57 -17.82 -15.39
N VAL A 99 0.39 -17.18 -15.24
CA VAL A 99 0.24 -15.84 -14.69
C VAL A 99 0.63 -15.80 -13.23
N ILE A 100 1.44 -14.82 -12.88
CA ILE A 100 1.81 -14.53 -11.50
C ILE A 100 0.70 -13.72 -10.83
N LEU A 101 0.32 -14.14 -9.62
CA LEU A 101 -0.67 -13.47 -8.79
C LEU A 101 0.05 -12.76 -7.64
N ALA A 102 0.00 -11.44 -7.62
CA ALA A 102 0.60 -10.63 -6.56
C ALA A 102 -0.47 -9.99 -5.68
N SER A 103 -0.19 -9.80 -4.39
CA SER A 103 -1.01 -8.99 -3.50
C SER A 103 -0.27 -7.74 -3.02
N ASN A 104 -0.98 -6.62 -2.98
CA ASN A 104 -0.51 -5.37 -2.38
C ASN A 104 -0.88 -5.28 -0.88
N THR A 105 -1.24 -6.37 -0.25
CA THR A 105 -1.52 -6.41 1.20
C THR A 105 -0.35 -5.84 1.99
N SER A 106 -0.64 -5.27 3.15
CA SER A 106 0.38 -4.80 4.11
C SER A 106 0.55 -5.75 5.31
N SER A 107 -0.34 -6.74 5.46
CA SER A 107 -0.43 -7.49 6.71
C SER A 107 -0.92 -8.93 6.57
N ILE A 108 -1.67 -9.26 5.51
CA ILE A 108 -2.20 -10.61 5.31
C ILE A 108 -1.06 -11.51 4.81
N PRO A 109 -0.88 -12.72 5.39
CA PRO A 109 0.15 -13.65 4.95
C PRO A 109 0.00 -14.00 3.47
N ILE A 110 1.07 -13.87 2.70
CA ILE A 110 1.10 -14.25 1.28
C ILE A 110 0.96 -15.76 1.14
N ALA A 111 1.42 -16.53 2.15
CA ALA A 111 1.25 -17.97 2.20
C ALA A 111 -0.22 -18.39 2.17
N ASP A 112 -1.11 -17.67 2.88
CA ASP A 112 -2.55 -17.96 2.90
C ASP A 112 -3.18 -17.72 1.53
N LEU A 113 -2.77 -16.64 0.85
CA LEU A 113 -3.22 -16.33 -0.50
C LEU A 113 -2.72 -17.36 -1.51
N GLY A 114 -1.46 -17.78 -1.38
CA GLY A 114 -0.86 -18.84 -2.20
C GLY A 114 -1.58 -20.18 -2.01
N ALA A 115 -1.89 -20.56 -0.78
CA ALA A 115 -2.61 -21.80 -0.46
C ALA A 115 -4.03 -21.83 -1.02
N ALA A 116 -4.62 -20.68 -1.36
CA ALA A 116 -5.93 -20.57 -1.98
C ALA A 116 -5.93 -20.88 -3.49
N THR A 117 -4.75 -21.03 -4.11
CA THR A 117 -4.54 -21.23 -5.56
C THR A 117 -3.95 -22.61 -5.87
N SER A 118 -4.04 -23.02 -7.13
CA SER A 118 -3.37 -24.23 -7.66
C SER A 118 -1.89 -24.03 -7.96
N ARG A 119 -1.38 -22.78 -7.87
CA ARG A 119 0.00 -22.35 -8.22
C ARG A 119 0.64 -21.49 -7.12
N PRO A 120 0.78 -22.00 -5.88
CA PRO A 120 1.33 -21.22 -4.77
C PRO A 120 2.77 -20.74 -5.00
N ASP A 121 3.52 -21.40 -5.89
CA ASP A 121 4.85 -21.01 -6.33
C ASP A 121 4.87 -19.74 -7.18
N LYS A 122 3.75 -19.34 -7.78
CA LYS A 122 3.55 -18.13 -8.57
C LYS A 122 2.82 -17.01 -7.81
N VAL A 123 2.71 -17.13 -6.50
CA VAL A 123 2.14 -16.09 -5.63
C VAL A 123 3.23 -15.38 -4.86
N LEU A 124 3.21 -14.02 -4.87
CA LEU A 124 4.11 -13.18 -4.10
C LEU A 124 3.40 -11.94 -3.56
N GLY A 125 3.98 -11.28 -2.57
CA GLY A 125 3.59 -9.92 -2.20
C GLY A 125 4.31 -8.89 -3.07
N MET A 126 3.57 -7.89 -3.56
CA MET A 126 4.11 -6.68 -4.19
C MET A 126 3.53 -5.47 -3.47
N HIS A 127 4.15 -5.11 -2.35
CA HIS A 127 3.68 -4.06 -1.47
C HIS A 127 4.16 -2.69 -1.96
N PHE A 128 3.23 -1.92 -2.52
CA PHE A 128 3.45 -0.54 -2.97
C PHE A 128 3.13 0.45 -1.85
N PHE A 129 3.78 1.60 -1.89
CA PHE A 129 3.59 2.68 -0.92
C PHE A 129 2.73 3.81 -1.49
N ASN A 130 1.86 4.37 -0.66
CA ASN A 130 0.98 5.47 -1.05
C ASN A 130 1.66 6.85 -0.89
N PRO A 131 1.60 7.74 -1.87
CA PRO A 131 0.99 7.62 -3.21
C PRO A 131 1.88 6.82 -4.19
N VAL A 132 1.31 5.80 -4.86
CA VAL A 132 2.07 4.87 -5.71
C VAL A 132 2.90 5.57 -6.80
N PRO A 133 2.40 6.60 -7.52
CA PRO A 133 3.18 7.28 -8.54
C PRO A 133 4.37 8.09 -8.00
N VAL A 134 4.41 8.35 -6.69
CA VAL A 134 5.44 9.19 -6.05
C VAL A 134 6.49 8.36 -5.33
N MET A 135 6.04 7.29 -4.64
CA MET A 135 6.92 6.46 -3.81
C MET A 135 7.76 5.53 -4.68
N GLY A 136 9.08 5.55 -4.49
CA GLY A 136 10.06 4.83 -5.31
C GLY A 136 10.28 3.37 -4.91
N LEU A 137 9.60 2.86 -3.87
CA LEU A 137 9.85 1.55 -3.27
C LEU A 137 8.72 0.55 -3.56
N ILE A 138 9.10 -0.71 -3.79
CA ILE A 138 8.22 -1.89 -3.69
C ILE A 138 8.90 -2.89 -2.76
N GLU A 139 8.18 -3.39 -1.75
CA GLU A 139 8.61 -4.57 -1.00
C GLU A 139 8.09 -5.82 -1.71
N LEU A 140 8.99 -6.69 -2.12
CA LEU A 140 8.67 -8.02 -2.65
C LEU A 140 8.66 -9.00 -1.49
N VAL A 141 7.53 -9.63 -1.26
CA VAL A 141 7.32 -10.53 -0.13
C VAL A 141 7.31 -11.97 -0.60
N ARG A 142 8.28 -12.74 -0.09
CA ARG A 142 8.44 -14.15 -0.41
C ARG A 142 7.73 -15.01 0.61
N ALA A 143 6.66 -15.68 0.22
CA ALA A 143 6.06 -16.76 1.01
C ALA A 143 6.91 -18.03 0.94
N ILE A 144 6.60 -18.99 1.79
CA ILE A 144 7.33 -20.26 1.85
C ILE A 144 7.26 -21.06 0.53
N SER A 145 6.18 -20.90 -0.23
CA SER A 145 5.95 -21.59 -1.51
C SER A 145 6.40 -20.78 -2.73
N THR A 146 6.68 -19.48 -2.58
CA THR A 146 7.05 -18.60 -3.70
C THR A 146 8.38 -19.05 -4.34
N SER A 147 8.38 -19.31 -5.64
CA SER A 147 9.56 -19.78 -6.37
C SER A 147 10.61 -18.66 -6.60
N ASP A 148 11.85 -19.06 -6.87
CA ASP A 148 12.92 -18.13 -7.24
C ASP A 148 12.63 -17.41 -8.56
N ASP A 149 11.99 -18.08 -9.52
CA ASP A 149 11.58 -17.50 -10.79
C ASP A 149 10.54 -16.39 -10.58
N THR A 150 9.55 -16.62 -9.71
CA THR A 150 8.54 -15.62 -9.35
C THR A 150 9.18 -14.39 -8.69
N MET A 151 10.15 -14.59 -7.78
CA MET A 151 10.87 -13.46 -7.18
C MET A 151 11.76 -12.74 -8.19
N THR A 152 12.38 -13.47 -9.12
CA THR A 152 13.18 -12.87 -10.21
C THR A 152 12.32 -12.03 -11.13
N PHE A 153 11.13 -12.51 -11.48
CA PHE A 153 10.14 -11.73 -12.21
C PHE A 153 9.76 -10.45 -11.44
N GLY A 154 9.44 -10.55 -10.14
CA GLY A 154 9.08 -9.39 -9.31
C GLY A 154 10.16 -8.31 -9.30
N ARG A 155 11.45 -8.70 -9.17
CA ARG A 155 12.59 -7.76 -9.26
C ARG A 155 12.67 -7.07 -10.62
N ALA A 156 12.60 -7.85 -11.70
CA ALA A 156 12.66 -7.32 -13.06
C ALA A 156 11.48 -6.38 -13.33
N TYR A 157 10.29 -6.75 -12.88
CA TYR A 157 9.10 -5.92 -13.03
C TYR A 157 9.19 -4.61 -12.25
N GLY A 158 9.74 -4.62 -11.03
CA GLY A 158 10.01 -3.40 -10.29
C GLY A 158 10.91 -2.42 -11.05
N VAL A 159 11.93 -2.92 -11.75
CA VAL A 159 12.80 -2.10 -12.63
C VAL A 159 12.00 -1.51 -13.79
N VAL A 160 11.14 -2.31 -14.45
CA VAL A 160 10.25 -1.82 -15.52
C VAL A 160 9.36 -0.69 -15.04
N LEU A 161 8.86 -0.77 -13.82
CA LEU A 161 8.04 0.28 -13.19
C LEU A 161 8.86 1.50 -12.69
N GLY A 162 10.18 1.51 -12.89
CA GLY A 162 11.06 2.58 -12.42
C GLY A 162 11.17 2.66 -10.89
N LYS A 163 11.00 1.53 -10.20
CA LYS A 163 11.02 1.45 -8.74
C LYS A 163 12.18 0.61 -8.22
N THR A 164 12.65 0.95 -7.04
CA THR A 164 13.59 0.11 -6.29
C THR A 164 12.81 -1.00 -5.59
N THR A 165 13.30 -2.22 -5.67
CA THR A 165 12.72 -3.35 -4.95
C THR A 165 13.61 -3.77 -3.79
N VAL A 166 12.99 -4.14 -2.67
CA VAL A 166 13.63 -4.84 -1.56
C VAL A 166 12.86 -6.13 -1.30
N GLU A 167 13.55 -7.16 -0.79
CA GLU A 167 12.91 -8.43 -0.50
C GLU A 167 12.73 -8.63 0.99
N SER A 168 11.58 -9.14 1.39
CA SER A 168 11.30 -9.60 2.73
C SER A 168 10.72 -11.01 2.72
N ARG A 169 10.79 -11.67 3.87
CA ARG A 169 10.00 -12.87 4.12
C ARG A 169 8.57 -12.49 4.44
N ASP A 170 7.68 -13.45 4.24
CA ASP A 170 6.26 -13.34 4.56
C ASP A 170 6.05 -13.28 6.09
N ARG A 171 6.04 -12.06 6.60
CA ARG A 171 5.83 -11.72 8.00
C ARG A 171 5.07 -10.40 8.07
N ALA A 172 4.05 -10.31 8.91
CA ALA A 172 3.22 -9.11 9.00
C ALA A 172 4.04 -7.82 9.16
N GLY A 173 3.68 -6.78 8.39
CA GLY A 173 4.37 -5.48 8.38
C GLY A 173 5.66 -5.44 7.56
N PHE A 174 6.11 -6.57 7.01
CA PHE A 174 7.31 -6.71 6.17
C PHE A 174 8.53 -6.00 6.77
N ILE A 175 9.20 -5.10 6.05
CA ILE A 175 10.34 -4.33 6.57
C ILE A 175 9.86 -2.98 7.12
N VAL A 176 9.15 -2.20 6.28
CA VAL A 176 8.87 -0.79 6.60
C VAL A 176 7.93 -0.68 7.79
N ASN A 177 6.77 -1.35 7.76
CA ASN A 177 5.81 -1.25 8.85
C ASN A 177 6.30 -1.92 10.15
N ALA A 178 7.07 -3.01 10.05
CA ALA A 178 7.67 -3.65 11.21
C ALA A 178 8.60 -2.72 12.00
N LEU A 179 9.31 -1.82 11.31
CA LEU A 179 10.16 -0.79 11.92
C LEU A 179 9.39 0.48 12.28
N LEU A 180 8.49 0.91 11.39
CA LEU A 180 7.78 2.18 11.52
C LEU A 180 6.78 2.18 12.68
N ILE A 181 6.00 1.11 12.83
CA ILE A 181 4.90 1.08 13.81
C ILE A 181 5.41 1.19 15.26
N PRO A 182 6.40 0.40 15.72
CA PRO A 182 6.91 0.56 17.08
C PRO A 182 7.58 1.93 17.29
N TYR A 183 8.25 2.47 16.28
CA TYR A 183 8.82 3.81 16.34
C TYR A 183 7.73 4.88 16.55
N LEU A 184 6.66 4.87 15.76
CA LEU A 184 5.56 5.82 15.88
C LEU A 184 4.77 5.62 17.18
N ASN A 185 4.52 4.38 17.60
CA ASN A 185 3.92 4.07 18.89
C ASN A 185 4.77 4.60 20.06
N GLY A 186 6.09 4.53 19.95
CA GLY A 186 7.03 5.10 20.93
C GLY A 186 6.86 6.62 21.08
N ALA A 187 6.73 7.34 19.96
CA ALA A 187 6.50 8.79 19.97
C ALA A 187 5.15 9.16 20.62
N ILE A 188 4.09 8.37 20.35
CA ILE A 188 2.77 8.60 20.99
C ILE A 188 2.85 8.37 22.49
N ARG A 189 3.52 7.29 22.97
CA ARG A 189 3.71 7.03 24.40
C ARG A 189 4.48 8.15 25.09
N MET A 190 5.54 8.63 24.47
CA MET A 190 6.33 9.74 24.98
C MET A 190 5.48 11.01 25.19
N LEU A 191 4.56 11.29 24.26
CA LEU A 191 3.59 12.38 24.39
C LEU A 191 2.56 12.08 25.49
N GLU A 192 1.99 10.88 25.55
CA GLU A 192 0.97 10.46 26.51
C GLU A 192 1.50 10.52 27.95
N ASP A 193 2.76 10.13 28.14
CA ASP A 193 3.45 10.15 29.45
C ASP A 193 3.87 11.57 29.89
N GLY A 194 3.67 12.58 29.03
CA GLY A 194 4.09 13.96 29.31
C GLY A 194 5.61 14.14 29.35
N PHE A 195 6.38 13.24 28.71
CA PHE A 195 7.83 13.31 28.68
C PHE A 195 8.34 14.53 27.90
N ALA A 196 7.66 14.87 26.80
CA ALA A 196 7.97 16.07 25.99
C ALA A 196 6.69 16.56 25.29
N THR A 197 6.70 17.80 24.81
CA THR A 197 5.64 18.35 23.98
C THR A 197 5.62 17.70 22.60
N ARG A 198 4.50 17.74 21.90
CA ARG A 198 4.41 17.21 20.52
C ARG A 198 5.38 17.94 19.58
N GLU A 199 5.55 19.24 19.78
CA GLU A 199 6.43 20.10 19.02
C GLU A 199 7.92 19.73 19.23
N ASP A 200 8.29 19.44 20.47
CA ASP A 200 9.66 19.06 20.81
C ASP A 200 9.99 17.66 20.31
N ILE A 201 9.07 16.70 20.41
CA ILE A 201 9.22 15.33 19.88
C ILE A 201 9.48 15.40 18.36
N ASP A 202 8.61 16.11 17.63
CA ASP A 202 8.73 16.21 16.19
C ASP A 202 9.98 16.98 15.75
N THR A 203 10.31 18.09 16.42
CA THR A 203 11.51 18.87 16.13
C THR A 203 12.79 18.08 16.40
N ALA A 204 12.85 17.36 17.52
CA ALA A 204 14.02 16.57 17.88
C ALA A 204 14.30 15.46 16.84
N VAL A 205 13.26 14.77 16.37
CA VAL A 205 13.43 13.74 15.34
C VAL A 205 13.73 14.35 13.97
N HIS A 206 13.00 15.40 13.58
CA HIS A 206 13.24 16.07 12.30
C HIS A 206 14.70 16.56 12.18
N LEU A 207 15.20 17.26 13.19
CA LEU A 207 16.55 17.85 13.15
C LEU A 207 17.63 16.87 13.63
N GLY A 208 17.36 16.06 14.66
CA GLY A 208 18.36 15.17 15.26
C GLY A 208 18.64 13.91 14.43
N LEU A 209 17.64 13.42 13.70
CA LEU A 209 17.75 12.25 12.82
C LEU A 209 17.71 12.62 11.32
N ASN A 210 17.58 13.90 10.99
CA ASN A 210 17.42 14.39 9.62
C ASN A 210 16.24 13.75 8.87
N HIS A 211 15.16 13.45 9.59
CA HIS A 211 13.94 12.96 8.98
C HIS A 211 13.19 14.09 8.27
N PRO A 212 12.46 13.83 7.17
CA PRO A 212 11.74 14.89 6.44
C PRO A 212 10.64 15.56 7.26
N MET A 213 10.15 14.88 8.30
CA MET A 213 9.16 15.40 9.28
C MET A 213 9.23 14.59 10.58
N GLY A 214 8.64 15.14 11.65
CA GLY A 214 8.56 14.45 12.91
C GLY A 214 7.55 13.30 12.93
N PRO A 215 7.63 12.38 13.92
CA PRO A 215 6.80 11.17 13.97
C PRO A 215 5.31 11.46 14.12
N LEU A 216 4.90 12.47 14.91
CA LEU A 216 3.49 12.79 15.12
C LEU A 216 2.88 13.43 13.87
N GLN A 217 3.64 14.28 13.16
CA GLN A 217 3.24 14.80 11.85
C GLN A 217 3.14 13.70 10.80
N LEU A 218 4.01 12.68 10.87
CA LEU A 218 3.96 11.52 9.97
C LEU A 218 2.71 10.68 10.24
N ILE A 219 2.32 10.47 11.50
CA ILE A 219 1.07 9.77 11.85
C ILE A 219 -0.13 10.55 11.31
N ASP A 220 -0.14 11.88 11.43
CA ASP A 220 -1.22 12.72 10.88
C ASP A 220 -1.29 12.65 9.34
N LEU A 221 -0.16 12.45 8.66
CA LEU A 221 -0.10 12.25 7.22
C LEU A 221 -0.61 10.87 6.80
N ILE A 222 -0.23 9.82 7.51
CA ILE A 222 -0.68 8.43 7.28
C ILE A 222 -2.17 8.30 7.57
N GLY A 223 -2.63 8.94 8.62
CA GLY A 223 -3.94 8.79 9.24
C GLY A 223 -3.89 7.92 10.49
N LEU A 224 -4.42 8.47 11.60
CA LEU A 224 -4.41 7.80 12.91
C LEU A 224 -5.17 6.49 12.91
N ASP A 225 -6.28 6.40 12.18
CA ASP A 225 -7.06 5.17 12.00
C ASP A 225 -6.29 4.09 11.25
N THR A 226 -5.56 4.46 10.19
CA THR A 226 -4.68 3.56 9.44
C THR A 226 -3.55 3.06 10.34
N HIS A 227 -2.90 3.96 11.10
CA HIS A 227 -1.85 3.60 12.04
C HIS A 227 -2.37 2.67 13.15
N LEU A 228 -3.57 2.97 13.71
CA LEU A 228 -4.22 2.11 14.70
C LEU A 228 -4.52 0.72 14.15
N PHE A 229 -5.04 0.63 12.92
CA PHE A 229 -5.32 -0.63 12.26
C PHE A 229 -4.05 -1.49 12.12
N ILE A 230 -2.97 -0.93 11.56
CA ILE A 230 -1.71 -1.65 11.38
C ILE A 230 -1.12 -2.07 12.74
N SER A 231 -1.14 -1.18 13.75
CA SER A 231 -0.67 -1.50 15.11
C SER A 231 -1.42 -2.69 15.71
N ASN A 232 -2.74 -2.75 15.54
CA ASN A 232 -3.54 -3.88 16.02
C ASN A 232 -3.16 -5.18 15.31
N VAL A 233 -3.01 -5.16 13.98
CA VAL A 233 -2.62 -6.35 13.21
C VAL A 233 -1.26 -6.88 13.66
N LEU A 234 -0.25 -6.02 13.78
CA LEU A 234 1.08 -6.42 14.23
C LEU A 234 1.09 -6.91 15.68
N PHE A 235 0.28 -6.29 16.54
CA PHE A 235 0.15 -6.74 17.93
C PHE A 235 -0.55 -8.09 18.03
N GLU A 236 -1.59 -8.33 17.23
CA GLU A 236 -2.26 -9.64 17.18
C GLU A 236 -1.32 -10.75 16.68
N GLU A 237 -0.48 -10.45 15.70
CA GLU A 237 0.49 -11.40 15.14
C GLU A 237 1.62 -11.72 16.13
N PHE A 238 2.26 -10.69 16.70
CA PHE A 238 3.49 -10.87 17.47
C PHE A 238 3.28 -10.91 18.98
N LYS A 239 2.16 -10.37 19.50
CA LYS A 239 1.88 -10.18 20.93
C LYS A 239 2.97 -9.42 21.68
N GLU A 240 3.81 -8.65 20.97
CA GLU A 240 4.87 -7.84 21.57
C GLU A 240 4.34 -6.46 21.98
N PRO A 241 4.60 -5.99 23.21
CA PRO A 241 4.07 -4.70 23.72
C PRO A 241 4.44 -3.48 22.87
N THR A 242 5.54 -3.55 22.12
CA THR A 242 5.99 -2.46 21.25
C THR A 242 5.02 -2.18 20.09
N TYR A 243 4.31 -3.19 19.62
CA TYR A 243 3.29 -3.06 18.59
C TYR A 243 1.92 -2.66 19.16
N ALA A 244 1.67 -2.86 20.46
CA ALA A 244 0.40 -2.51 21.06
C ALA A 244 0.09 -1.02 20.85
N PRO A 245 -1.08 -0.67 20.26
CA PRO A 245 -1.42 0.74 20.06
C PRO A 245 -1.62 1.45 21.39
N PRO A 246 -0.99 2.64 21.58
CA PRO A 246 -1.12 3.43 22.80
C PRO A 246 -2.58 3.84 23.06
N PRO A 247 -3.00 3.93 24.33
CA PRO A 247 -4.35 4.38 24.70
C PRO A 247 -4.74 5.73 24.09
N LEU A 248 -3.80 6.68 24.04
CA LEU A 248 -4.02 8.00 23.44
C LEU A 248 -4.44 7.88 21.97
N LEU A 249 -3.76 7.03 21.18
CA LEU A 249 -4.10 6.80 19.77
C LEU A 249 -5.55 6.34 19.62
N ARG A 250 -5.98 5.35 20.41
CA ARG A 250 -7.36 4.84 20.39
C ARG A 250 -8.38 5.94 20.69
N ARG A 251 -8.12 6.75 21.71
CA ARG A 251 -9.00 7.87 22.12
C ARG A 251 -9.09 8.94 21.03
N MET A 252 -7.97 9.28 20.39
CA MET A 252 -7.94 10.24 19.29
C MET A 252 -8.76 9.76 18.10
N VAL A 253 -8.59 8.50 17.68
CA VAL A 253 -9.38 7.91 16.59
C VAL A 253 -10.87 7.90 16.95
N THR A 254 -11.25 7.47 18.15
CA THR A 254 -12.64 7.48 18.62
C THR A 254 -13.24 8.89 18.64
N SER A 255 -12.43 9.93 18.88
CA SER A 255 -12.87 11.33 18.88
C SER A 255 -12.90 11.97 17.48
N GLY A 256 -12.63 11.20 16.43
CA GLY A 256 -12.63 11.70 15.05
C GLY A 256 -11.40 12.51 14.67
N ARG A 257 -10.33 12.49 15.47
CA ARG A 257 -9.01 13.07 15.11
C ARG A 257 -8.24 12.06 14.27
N LEU A 258 -8.41 12.15 12.93
CA LEU A 258 -7.85 11.16 12.02
C LEU A 258 -6.66 11.70 11.20
N GLY A 259 -6.14 12.87 11.52
CA GLY A 259 -5.01 13.49 10.86
C GLY A 259 -5.42 14.46 9.75
N ARG A 260 -4.51 14.69 8.80
CA ARG A 260 -4.66 15.69 7.73
C ARG A 260 -5.92 15.50 6.89
N LYS A 261 -6.35 14.27 6.67
CA LYS A 261 -7.53 13.96 5.83
C LYS A 261 -8.85 14.53 6.36
N VAL A 262 -8.91 14.86 7.66
CA VAL A 262 -10.06 15.48 8.33
C VAL A 262 -9.72 16.85 8.93
N GLY A 263 -8.55 17.42 8.62
CA GLY A 263 -8.09 18.70 9.11
C GLY A 263 -7.59 18.70 10.56
N ARG A 264 -7.61 17.57 11.27
CA ARG A 264 -7.19 17.49 12.68
C ARG A 264 -6.70 16.12 13.10
N GLY A 265 -5.56 16.11 13.79
CA GLY A 265 -4.94 14.92 14.36
C GLY A 265 -4.20 15.27 15.64
N PHE A 266 -2.91 14.97 15.75
CA PHE A 266 -2.02 15.53 16.76
C PHE A 266 -1.92 17.04 16.59
N TYR A 267 -1.96 17.51 15.37
CA TYR A 267 -2.02 18.92 14.99
C TYR A 267 -3.38 19.27 14.39
N ASP A 268 -3.68 20.57 14.39
CA ASP A 268 -4.79 21.12 13.65
C ASP A 268 -4.26 21.66 12.30
N TYR A 269 -4.91 21.33 11.20
CA TYR A 269 -4.56 21.74 9.85
C TYR A 269 -5.66 22.64 9.32
N GLU A 270 -5.33 23.91 9.07
CA GLU A 270 -6.23 24.80 8.39
C GLU A 270 -6.48 24.26 6.96
N GLY A 271 -7.76 24.18 6.55
CA GLY A 271 -8.21 23.66 5.26
C GLY A 271 -7.87 24.57 4.09
#